data_44d6da0ef43b95c142afe2ea996f3e96
#
_entry.id   44d6da0ef43b95c142afe2ea996f3e96
#
_cell.length_a   1.000
_cell.length_b   1.000
_cell.length_c   1.000
_cell.angle_alpha   90.00
_cell.angle_beta   90.00
_cell.angle_gamma   90.00
#
_symmetry.space_group_name_H-M   'P 1'
#
loop_
_entity.id
_entity.type
_entity.pdbx_description
1 polymer ?
#
loop_
_entity_poly.entity_id
_entity_poly.type
_entity_poly.pdbx_seq_one_letter_code
_entity_poly.pdbx_strand_id
1 'polypeptide(L)'
;MLRGKITYRLLASLLAALSVCTTLSAQSTRVRGRVTDAASGAPMQFVSVVFPGTTTGITTDEEGIYTLETRDTVGRVQASMVGYATQTKPLTRGGFNQVDFALEAVEFGIGSVVITPGENPAHPILKGVVRRKPQNDPDEYERYHCATYTKMELDLTNIKPRFRNKRLQRNFGFIFEYVDTSALTGQAYLPAMISETTADFYHSKRNPSLSREIIRANRVSGVEDSFAIAQFTGQMHGNVNFYANFIDIFNVRFASPLSDGGLFYYDYFLVDSMQVDGRKTYKIRFHPKRLTSPVLDGEVNIDSASYALQSASARMPKGVNVNWIKHLRLE
;
A
#
# COMPACT_ATOMS: atom_id res chain seq x y z
N MET A 1 -66.86 -14.11 -0.97
CA MET A 1 -65.73 -14.77 -1.70
C MET A 1 -64.76 -13.83 -2.45
N LEU A 2 -65.00 -12.52 -2.58
CA LEU A 2 -64.09 -11.60 -3.31
C LEU A 2 -62.90 -11.06 -2.49
N ARG A 3 -63.02 -10.93 -1.18
CA ARG A 3 -61.93 -10.37 -0.33
C ARG A 3 -60.67 -11.23 -0.23
N GLY A 4 -60.80 -12.56 -0.31
CA GLY A 4 -59.64 -13.46 -0.25
C GLY A 4 -58.72 -13.41 -1.50
N LYS A 5 -59.30 -13.18 -2.69
CA LYS A 5 -58.54 -13.15 -3.95
C LYS A 5 -57.67 -11.88 -4.13
N ILE A 6 -58.08 -10.78 -3.49
CA ILE A 6 -57.35 -9.50 -3.55
C ILE A 6 -56.10 -9.58 -2.62
N THR A 7 -56.22 -10.17 -1.44
CA THR A 7 -55.12 -10.34 -0.51
C THR A 7 -54.03 -11.29 -1.05
N TYR A 8 -54.40 -12.38 -1.71
CA TYR A 8 -53.44 -13.29 -2.35
C TYR A 8 -52.68 -12.64 -3.52
N ARG A 9 -53.37 -11.81 -4.31
CA ARG A 9 -52.71 -11.08 -5.42
C ARG A 9 -51.75 -10.01 -4.91
N LEU A 10 -52.05 -9.29 -3.85
CA LEU A 10 -51.18 -8.32 -3.21
C LEU A 10 -50.00 -9.01 -2.52
N LEU A 11 -50.21 -10.16 -1.89
CA LEU A 11 -49.13 -10.95 -1.28
C LEU A 11 -48.19 -11.53 -2.36
N ALA A 12 -48.73 -12.03 -3.44
CA ALA A 12 -47.94 -12.56 -4.57
C ALA A 12 -47.16 -11.47 -5.29
N SER A 13 -47.71 -10.26 -5.47
CA SER A 13 -46.99 -9.13 -6.04
C SER A 13 -45.90 -8.58 -5.10
N LEU A 14 -46.13 -8.62 -3.78
CA LEU A 14 -45.13 -8.25 -2.78
C LEU A 14 -43.95 -9.27 -2.75
N LEU A 15 -44.28 -10.58 -2.80
CA LEU A 15 -43.23 -11.62 -2.90
C LEU A 15 -42.46 -11.54 -4.21
N ALA A 16 -43.10 -11.26 -5.34
CA ALA A 16 -42.43 -11.07 -6.63
C ALA A 16 -41.55 -9.82 -6.62
N ALA A 17 -42.00 -8.73 -5.98
CA ALA A 17 -41.17 -7.53 -5.81
C ALA A 17 -39.96 -7.76 -4.88
N LEU A 18 -40.13 -8.56 -3.81
CA LEU A 18 -39.01 -8.94 -2.92
C LEU A 18 -37.99 -9.85 -3.62
N SER A 19 -38.43 -10.72 -4.54
CA SER A 19 -37.51 -11.61 -5.29
C SER A 19 -36.63 -10.87 -6.30
N VAL A 20 -37.05 -9.70 -6.78
CA VAL A 20 -36.28 -8.88 -7.73
C VAL A 20 -35.17 -8.07 -7.02
N CYS A 21 -35.33 -7.81 -5.72
CA CYS A 21 -34.33 -7.04 -4.95
C CYS A 21 -33.07 -7.83 -4.55
N THR A 22 -33.03 -9.16 -4.72
CA THR A 22 -31.92 -9.98 -4.21
C THR A 22 -30.74 -10.17 -5.19
N THR A 23 -30.75 -9.56 -6.36
CA THR A 23 -29.72 -9.77 -7.38
C THR A 23 -28.74 -8.60 -7.60
N LEU A 24 -28.72 -7.59 -6.72
CA LEU A 24 -27.63 -6.61 -6.71
C LEU A 24 -26.42 -7.17 -5.92
N SER A 25 -25.85 -8.27 -6.41
CA SER A 25 -24.49 -8.63 -6.03
C SER A 25 -23.58 -7.56 -6.61
N ALA A 26 -22.89 -6.81 -5.76
CA ALA A 26 -21.82 -5.92 -6.18
C ALA A 26 -20.71 -6.80 -6.81
N GLN A 27 -20.77 -6.98 -8.13
CA GLN A 27 -19.81 -7.80 -8.86
C GLN A 27 -18.47 -7.07 -8.87
N SER A 28 -17.48 -7.60 -8.14
CA SER A 28 -16.11 -7.11 -8.25
C SER A 28 -15.51 -7.53 -9.59
N THR A 29 -14.75 -6.62 -10.20
CA THR A 29 -13.94 -6.92 -11.39
C THR A 29 -12.53 -7.28 -10.92
N ARG A 30 -12.12 -8.52 -11.17
CA ARG A 30 -10.78 -9.01 -10.85
C ARG A 30 -10.00 -9.26 -12.13
N VAL A 31 -8.75 -8.79 -12.14
CA VAL A 31 -7.82 -8.97 -13.27
C VAL A 31 -6.54 -9.62 -12.75
N ARG A 32 -6.07 -10.63 -13.46
CA ARG A 32 -4.76 -11.24 -13.21
C ARG A 32 -4.05 -11.41 -14.55
N GLY A 33 -2.74 -11.28 -14.57
CA GLY A 33 -1.96 -11.53 -15.77
C GLY A 33 -0.48 -11.42 -15.52
N ARG A 34 0.29 -11.51 -16.60
CA ARG A 34 1.73 -11.35 -16.64
C ARG A 34 2.09 -10.22 -17.58
N VAL A 35 3.13 -9.47 -17.22
CA VAL A 35 3.73 -8.48 -18.10
C VAL A 35 5.12 -8.95 -18.52
N THR A 36 5.37 -8.93 -19.83
CA THR A 36 6.65 -9.33 -20.42
C THR A 36 7.17 -8.23 -21.34
N ASP A 37 8.46 -8.21 -21.57
CA ASP A 37 9.09 -7.44 -22.63
C ASP A 37 8.78 -8.09 -23.98
N ALA A 38 8.28 -7.31 -24.94
CA ALA A 38 7.80 -7.83 -26.21
C ALA A 38 8.92 -8.40 -27.10
N ALA A 39 10.16 -7.91 -26.94
CA ALA A 39 11.29 -8.33 -27.76
C ALA A 39 11.98 -9.59 -27.20
N SER A 40 12.16 -9.64 -25.88
CA SER A 40 12.90 -10.74 -25.22
C SER A 40 11.99 -11.82 -24.65
N GLY A 41 10.68 -11.53 -24.42
CA GLY A 41 9.77 -12.39 -23.68
C GLY A 41 10.06 -12.50 -22.19
N ALA A 42 11.04 -11.76 -21.69
CA ALA A 42 11.42 -11.78 -20.28
C ALA A 42 10.31 -11.16 -19.39
N PRO A 43 10.08 -11.68 -18.19
CA PRO A 43 9.13 -11.10 -17.26
C PRO A 43 9.59 -9.69 -16.84
N MET A 44 8.65 -8.77 -16.76
CA MET A 44 8.92 -7.38 -16.37
C MET A 44 8.41 -7.13 -14.96
N GLN A 45 9.32 -6.89 -14.04
CA GLN A 45 9.01 -6.47 -12.68
C GLN A 45 8.75 -4.96 -12.61
N PHE A 46 7.97 -4.54 -11.62
CA PHE A 46 7.65 -3.14 -11.31
C PHE A 46 6.90 -2.38 -12.41
N VAL A 47 6.25 -3.07 -13.31
CA VAL A 47 5.33 -2.43 -14.26
C VAL A 47 4.09 -1.96 -13.52
N SER A 48 3.73 -0.70 -13.68
CA SER A 48 2.51 -0.14 -13.10
C SER A 48 1.29 -0.65 -13.86
N VAL A 49 0.38 -1.33 -13.17
CA VAL A 49 -0.89 -1.81 -13.73
C VAL A 49 -2.02 -1.15 -12.97
N VAL A 50 -2.86 -0.39 -13.69
CA VAL A 50 -3.91 0.44 -13.09
C VAL A 50 -5.23 0.28 -13.82
N PHE A 51 -6.33 0.60 -13.15
CA PHE A 51 -7.60 0.89 -13.82
C PHE A 51 -7.66 2.38 -14.16
N PRO A 52 -7.63 2.76 -15.44
CA PRO A 52 -7.62 4.16 -15.85
C PRO A 52 -8.80 4.95 -15.27
N GLY A 53 -8.50 6.12 -14.69
CA GLY A 53 -9.51 7.00 -14.07
C GLY A 53 -9.87 6.61 -12.64
N THR A 54 -9.17 5.66 -12.02
CA THR A 54 -9.31 5.30 -10.60
C THR A 54 -7.97 5.43 -9.88
N THR A 55 -8.00 5.34 -8.56
CA THR A 55 -6.78 5.27 -7.72
C THR A 55 -6.29 3.83 -7.50
N THR A 56 -6.98 2.85 -8.07
CA THR A 56 -6.68 1.43 -7.90
C THR A 56 -5.62 0.98 -8.88
N GLY A 57 -4.47 0.55 -8.37
CA GLY A 57 -3.35 0.05 -9.17
C GLY A 57 -2.38 -0.78 -8.33
N ILE A 58 -1.54 -1.55 -9.02
CA ILE A 58 -0.49 -2.39 -8.44
C ILE A 58 0.72 -2.41 -9.36
N THR A 59 1.87 -2.82 -8.83
CA THR A 59 3.06 -3.14 -9.64
C THR A 59 3.25 -4.64 -9.77
N THR A 60 3.80 -5.09 -10.90
CA THR A 60 4.16 -6.49 -11.12
C THR A 60 5.29 -6.94 -10.18
N ASP A 61 5.25 -8.22 -9.80
CA ASP A 61 6.31 -8.88 -9.03
C ASP A 61 7.54 -9.25 -9.90
N GLU A 62 8.49 -10.00 -9.31
CA GLU A 62 9.73 -10.44 -9.98
C GLU A 62 9.47 -11.35 -11.19
N GLU A 63 8.37 -12.09 -11.17
CA GLU A 63 7.90 -12.96 -12.26
C GLU A 63 7.03 -12.22 -13.29
N GLY A 64 6.85 -10.91 -13.12
CA GLY A 64 6.01 -10.06 -13.96
C GLY A 64 4.51 -10.27 -13.72
N ILE A 65 4.11 -10.94 -12.64
CA ILE A 65 2.71 -11.26 -12.37
C ILE A 65 2.06 -10.10 -11.58
N TYR A 66 0.78 -9.85 -11.88
CA TYR A 66 -0.05 -8.92 -11.14
C TYR A 66 -1.44 -9.48 -10.88
N THR A 67 -2.07 -9.01 -9.81
CA THR A 67 -3.49 -9.26 -9.52
C THR A 67 -4.10 -7.98 -8.97
N LEU A 68 -5.19 -7.53 -9.59
CA LEU A 68 -5.87 -6.28 -9.28
C LEU A 68 -7.36 -6.53 -9.16
N GLU A 69 -8.00 -5.95 -8.16
CA GLU A 69 -9.45 -6.09 -7.93
C GLU A 69 -10.06 -4.74 -7.57
N THR A 70 -11.27 -4.49 -8.09
CA THR A 70 -12.06 -3.30 -7.74
C THR A 70 -13.55 -3.61 -7.74
N ARG A 71 -14.30 -2.84 -6.97
CA ARG A 71 -15.76 -2.79 -7.02
C ARG A 71 -16.28 -1.67 -7.92
N ASP A 72 -15.38 -0.82 -8.39
CA ASP A 72 -15.75 0.25 -9.31
C ASP A 72 -16.10 -0.30 -10.69
N THR A 73 -16.93 0.45 -11.41
CA THR A 73 -17.30 0.09 -12.77
C THR A 73 -16.17 0.43 -13.73
N VAL A 74 -15.25 -0.52 -13.90
CA VAL A 74 -14.11 -0.39 -14.79
C VAL A 74 -14.28 -1.23 -16.05
N GLY A 75 -13.80 -0.75 -17.19
CA GLY A 75 -13.90 -1.45 -18.47
C GLY A 75 -12.55 -1.63 -19.17
N ARG A 76 -11.47 -1.16 -18.55
CA ARG A 76 -10.11 -1.23 -19.11
C ARG A 76 -9.09 -1.41 -18.00
N VAL A 77 -7.96 -2.03 -18.35
CA VAL A 77 -6.75 -2.10 -17.54
C VAL A 77 -5.58 -1.59 -18.37
N GLN A 78 -4.68 -0.87 -17.75
CA GLN A 78 -3.53 -0.23 -18.39
C GLN A 78 -2.26 -0.70 -17.70
N ALA A 79 -1.26 -1.06 -18.51
CA ALA A 79 0.10 -1.34 -18.05
C ALA A 79 1.04 -0.26 -18.59
N SER A 80 1.89 0.30 -17.74
CA SER A 80 2.85 1.34 -18.10
C SER A 80 4.17 1.16 -17.37
N MET A 81 5.26 1.45 -18.08
CA MET A 81 6.62 1.51 -17.55
C MET A 81 7.43 2.54 -18.32
N VAL A 82 8.34 3.22 -17.64
CA VAL A 82 9.22 4.21 -18.30
C VAL A 82 10.14 3.49 -19.30
N GLY A 83 10.18 4.02 -20.51
CA GLY A 83 10.93 3.40 -21.61
C GLY A 83 10.13 2.40 -22.45
N TYR A 84 8.85 2.20 -22.13
CA TYR A 84 7.96 1.28 -22.84
C TYR A 84 6.67 1.96 -23.26
N ALA A 85 6.09 1.49 -24.37
CA ALA A 85 4.78 1.94 -24.82
C ALA A 85 3.71 1.50 -23.83
N THR A 86 2.92 2.47 -23.36
CA THR A 86 1.77 2.18 -22.50
C THR A 86 0.73 1.38 -23.27
N GLN A 87 0.29 0.25 -22.72
CA GLN A 87 -0.76 -0.57 -23.29
C GLN A 87 -2.03 -0.53 -22.45
N THR A 88 -3.17 -0.45 -23.11
CA THR A 88 -4.50 -0.53 -22.49
C THR A 88 -5.31 -1.62 -23.13
N LYS A 89 -5.87 -2.52 -22.29
CA LYS A 89 -6.70 -3.64 -22.77
C LYS A 89 -8.10 -3.55 -22.16
N PRO A 90 -9.13 -3.97 -22.92
CA PRO A 90 -10.51 -4.00 -22.42
C PRO A 90 -10.71 -5.10 -21.39
N LEU A 91 -11.69 -4.91 -20.51
CA LEU A 91 -12.12 -5.86 -19.48
C LEU A 91 -13.60 -6.18 -19.60
N THR A 92 -13.96 -7.41 -19.24
CA THR A 92 -15.33 -7.78 -18.93
C THR A 92 -15.66 -7.37 -17.50
N ARG A 93 -16.68 -6.55 -17.34
CA ARG A 93 -17.12 -6.04 -16.04
C ARG A 93 -17.73 -7.14 -15.18
N GLY A 94 -17.51 -7.04 -13.87
CA GLY A 94 -18.15 -7.91 -12.89
C GLY A 94 -17.74 -9.37 -12.96
N GLY A 95 -16.46 -9.65 -13.30
CA GLY A 95 -15.95 -11.01 -13.41
C GLY A 95 -14.43 -11.10 -13.33
N PHE A 96 -13.93 -12.33 -13.48
CA PHE A 96 -12.51 -12.60 -13.57
C PHE A 96 -12.02 -12.41 -15.01
N ASN A 97 -10.93 -11.64 -15.17
CA ASN A 97 -10.28 -11.40 -16.43
C ASN A 97 -8.82 -11.87 -16.34
N GLN A 98 -8.35 -12.64 -17.30
CA GLN A 98 -6.92 -12.90 -17.48
C GLN A 98 -6.41 -12.00 -18.60
N VAL A 99 -5.46 -11.12 -18.29
CA VAL A 99 -4.94 -10.13 -19.22
C VAL A 99 -3.42 -10.07 -19.12
N ASP A 100 -2.73 -10.56 -20.13
CA ASP A 100 -1.27 -10.48 -20.22
C ASP A 100 -0.88 -9.28 -21.08
N PHE A 101 0.27 -8.65 -20.77
CA PHE A 101 0.83 -7.56 -21.54
C PHE A 101 2.21 -7.95 -22.07
N ALA A 102 2.51 -7.56 -23.31
CA ALA A 102 3.84 -7.61 -23.88
C ALA A 102 4.19 -6.14 -24.23
N LEU A 103 4.99 -5.49 -23.38
CA LEU A 103 5.31 -4.08 -23.59
C LEU A 103 6.46 -3.93 -24.59
N GLU A 104 6.28 -3.04 -25.55
CA GLU A 104 7.29 -2.70 -26.53
C GLU A 104 8.15 -1.57 -26.01
N ALA A 105 9.47 -1.72 -26.06
CA ALA A 105 10.39 -0.63 -25.77
C ALA A 105 10.15 0.50 -26.77
N VAL A 106 10.00 1.72 -26.27
CA VAL A 106 9.85 2.91 -27.13
C VAL A 106 11.20 3.60 -27.19
N GLU A 107 11.80 3.61 -28.37
CA GLU A 107 12.83 4.59 -28.67
C GLU A 107 12.16 5.97 -28.75
N PHE A 108 12.28 6.75 -27.69
CA PHE A 108 11.81 8.11 -27.69
C PHE A 108 12.63 8.93 -28.68
N GLY A 109 12.13 9.09 -29.88
CA GLY A 109 12.53 10.14 -30.81
C GLY A 109 12.07 11.49 -30.28
N ILE A 110 12.54 11.89 -29.12
CA ILE A 110 12.40 13.26 -28.62
C ILE A 110 13.63 14.01 -29.19
N GLY A 111 13.38 15.15 -29.81
CA GLY A 111 14.45 16.02 -30.25
C GLY A 111 15.52 16.15 -29.19
N SER A 112 16.70 15.62 -29.48
CA SER A 112 17.97 15.63 -28.75
C SER A 112 17.90 15.98 -27.26
N VAL A 113 17.38 15.08 -26.44
CA VAL A 113 17.93 14.89 -25.10
C VAL A 113 19.05 13.88 -25.28
N VAL A 114 20.29 14.36 -25.23
CA VAL A 114 21.47 13.50 -25.15
C VAL A 114 21.32 12.70 -23.86
N ILE A 115 20.77 11.48 -23.96
CA ILE A 115 20.84 10.50 -22.89
C ILE A 115 22.30 10.04 -22.88
N THR A 116 23.10 10.64 -22.03
CA THR A 116 24.40 10.09 -21.67
C THR A 116 24.12 8.70 -21.11
N PRO A 117 24.68 7.61 -21.65
CA PRO A 117 24.51 6.29 -21.06
C PRO A 117 25.05 6.37 -19.63
N GLY A 118 24.20 6.33 -18.62
CA GLY A 118 24.66 6.25 -17.26
C GLY A 118 23.85 6.91 -16.15
N GLU A 119 22.97 7.87 -16.35
CA GLU A 119 22.29 8.48 -15.21
C GLU A 119 20.83 7.98 -15.12
N ASN A 120 20.56 7.22 -14.05
CA ASN A 120 19.22 6.75 -13.72
C ASN A 120 18.26 7.95 -13.53
N PRO A 121 17.12 8.03 -14.24
CA PRO A 121 16.21 9.19 -14.20
C PRO A 121 15.61 9.45 -12.81
N ALA A 122 15.60 8.49 -11.90
CA ALA A 122 15.20 8.69 -10.52
C ALA A 122 16.22 9.50 -9.71
N HIS A 123 17.53 9.44 -10.06
CA HIS A 123 18.58 10.09 -9.27
C HIS A 123 18.47 11.62 -9.22
N PRO A 124 18.23 12.35 -10.33
CA PRO A 124 18.01 13.79 -10.27
C PRO A 124 16.83 14.18 -9.38
N ILE A 125 15.75 13.38 -9.39
CA ILE A 125 14.56 13.62 -8.55
C ILE A 125 14.93 13.46 -7.08
N LEU A 126 15.63 12.37 -6.71
CA LEU A 126 16.08 12.13 -5.34
C LEU A 126 17.08 13.19 -4.85
N LYS A 127 18.00 13.62 -5.70
CA LYS A 127 18.88 14.75 -5.39
C LYS A 127 18.07 16.03 -5.14
N GLY A 128 16.96 16.21 -5.88
CA GLY A 128 15.98 17.28 -5.67
C GLY A 128 15.31 17.19 -4.30
N VAL A 129 14.86 15.99 -3.92
CA VAL A 129 14.26 15.72 -2.59
C VAL A 129 15.25 16.08 -1.48
N VAL A 130 16.47 15.53 -1.52
CA VAL A 130 17.52 15.78 -0.52
C VAL A 130 17.85 17.27 -0.41
N ARG A 131 17.99 17.97 -1.53
CA ARG A 131 18.27 19.42 -1.55
C ARG A 131 17.14 20.25 -0.93
N ARG A 132 15.89 19.79 -1.05
CA ARG A 132 14.71 20.48 -0.53
C ARG A 132 14.20 19.96 0.82
N LYS A 133 14.93 19.05 1.47
CA LYS A 133 14.61 18.62 2.84
C LYS A 133 14.37 19.79 3.80
N PRO A 134 15.19 20.85 3.85
CA PRO A 134 14.96 21.94 4.79
C PRO A 134 13.60 22.65 4.66
N GLN A 135 12.97 22.52 3.46
CA GLN A 135 11.65 23.10 3.21
C GLN A 135 10.50 22.08 3.35
N ASN A 136 10.79 20.79 3.17
CA ASN A 136 9.77 19.74 3.08
C ASN A 136 9.73 18.81 4.29
N ASP A 137 10.81 18.75 5.06
CA ASP A 137 10.89 17.93 6.27
C ASP A 137 10.07 18.57 7.39
N PRO A 138 9.03 17.91 7.92
CA PRO A 138 8.23 18.46 9.01
C PRO A 138 9.06 18.79 10.26
N ASP A 139 10.14 18.03 10.54
CA ASP A 139 10.98 18.26 11.72
C ASP A 139 11.83 19.54 11.61
N GLU A 140 11.96 20.11 10.41
CA GLU A 140 12.65 21.37 10.16
C GLU A 140 11.77 22.60 10.42
N TYR A 141 10.44 22.44 10.51
CA TYR A 141 9.54 23.55 10.79
C TYR A 141 9.64 24.00 12.25
N GLU A 142 9.73 25.31 12.45
CA GLU A 142 9.73 25.91 13.79
C GLU A 142 8.53 25.47 14.63
N ARG A 143 7.35 25.48 14.02
CA ARG A 143 6.09 25.01 14.62
C ARG A 143 5.12 24.57 13.54
N TYR A 144 4.40 23.50 13.82
CA TYR A 144 3.24 23.12 13.01
C TYR A 144 2.20 22.39 13.84
N HIS A 145 1.00 22.35 13.32
CA HIS A 145 -0.10 21.55 13.82
C HIS A 145 -0.71 20.78 12.66
N CYS A 146 -0.99 19.50 12.89
CA CYS A 146 -1.71 18.67 11.91
C CYS A 146 -2.63 17.70 12.64
N ALA A 147 -3.72 17.34 11.96
CA ALA A 147 -4.52 16.18 12.34
C ALA A 147 -3.84 14.92 11.83
N THR A 148 -3.75 13.91 12.68
CA THR A 148 -3.18 12.62 12.35
C THR A 148 -4.23 11.52 12.44
N TYR A 149 -4.15 10.55 11.55
CA TYR A 149 -4.85 9.28 11.65
C TYR A 149 -3.82 8.16 11.55
N THR A 150 -3.79 7.31 12.56
CA THR A 150 -2.90 6.17 12.61
C THR A 150 -3.72 4.90 12.74
N LYS A 151 -3.54 3.98 11.80
CA LYS A 151 -4.05 2.61 11.90
C LYS A 151 -2.89 1.66 12.08
N MET A 152 -2.97 0.84 13.10
CA MET A 152 -2.01 -0.22 13.37
C MET A 152 -2.73 -1.55 13.39
N GLU A 153 -2.17 -2.53 12.68
CA GLU A 153 -2.68 -3.89 12.65
C GLU A 153 -1.54 -4.85 12.99
N LEU A 154 -1.79 -5.68 13.99
CA LEU A 154 -0.86 -6.72 14.44
C LEU A 154 -1.46 -8.08 14.15
N ASP A 155 -0.81 -8.83 13.26
CA ASP A 155 -1.28 -10.14 12.84
C ASP A 155 -0.41 -11.26 13.39
N LEU A 156 -1.07 -12.32 13.84
CA LEU A 156 -0.41 -13.59 14.14
C LEU A 156 -0.37 -14.44 12.88
N THR A 157 0.84 -14.78 12.44
CA THR A 157 1.07 -15.66 11.30
C THR A 157 1.53 -17.05 11.75
N ASN A 158 1.60 -18.01 10.82
CA ASN A 158 2.06 -19.38 11.09
C ASN A 158 1.15 -20.17 12.06
N ILE A 159 -0.16 -19.98 11.91
CA ILE A 159 -1.16 -20.71 12.69
C ILE A 159 -1.18 -22.17 12.23
N LYS A 160 -0.42 -23.03 12.91
CA LYS A 160 -0.38 -24.46 12.58
C LYS A 160 -1.62 -25.18 13.12
N PRO A 161 -2.12 -26.26 12.44
CA PRO A 161 -3.28 -27.03 12.91
C PRO A 161 -3.16 -27.54 14.35
N ARG A 162 -1.94 -27.77 14.85
CA ARG A 162 -1.69 -28.16 16.24
C ARG A 162 -2.02 -27.09 17.29
N PHE A 163 -2.13 -25.82 16.88
CA PHE A 163 -2.64 -24.75 17.74
C PHE A 163 -4.15 -24.87 18.00
N ARG A 164 -4.86 -25.67 17.22
CA ARG A 164 -6.26 -26.03 17.47
C ARG A 164 -6.41 -27.13 18.51
N ASN A 165 -5.61 -27.11 19.60
CA ASN A 165 -5.82 -28.07 20.67
C ASN A 165 -7.14 -27.77 21.40
N LYS A 166 -7.76 -28.83 21.97
CA LYS A 166 -9.10 -28.76 22.62
C LYS A 166 -9.22 -27.68 23.72
N ARG A 167 -8.11 -27.32 24.37
CA ARG A 167 -8.07 -26.29 25.42
C ARG A 167 -8.16 -24.88 24.85
N LEU A 168 -7.40 -24.60 23.80
CA LEU A 168 -7.42 -23.31 23.09
C LEU A 168 -8.75 -23.11 22.34
N GLN A 169 -9.28 -24.15 21.70
CA GLN A 169 -10.58 -24.07 21.04
C GLN A 169 -11.72 -23.78 22.03
N ARG A 170 -11.67 -24.30 23.24
CA ARG A 170 -12.71 -24.06 24.25
C ARG A 170 -12.71 -22.65 24.82
N ASN A 171 -11.55 -22.04 24.96
CA ASN A 171 -11.40 -20.70 25.56
C ASN A 171 -11.33 -19.57 24.51
N PHE A 172 -10.86 -19.87 23.30
CA PHE A 172 -10.59 -18.90 22.24
C PHE A 172 -11.12 -19.34 20.87
N GLY A 173 -12.11 -20.24 20.83
CA GLY A 173 -12.68 -20.79 19.59
C GLY A 173 -13.19 -19.71 18.63
N PHE A 174 -13.79 -18.64 19.17
CA PHE A 174 -14.28 -17.51 18.42
C PHE A 174 -13.17 -16.78 17.65
N ILE A 175 -11.92 -16.78 18.14
CA ILE A 175 -10.79 -16.13 17.48
C ILE A 175 -10.47 -16.80 16.13
N PHE A 176 -10.65 -18.12 16.05
CA PHE A 176 -10.37 -18.88 14.82
C PHE A 176 -11.42 -18.69 13.73
N GLU A 177 -12.56 -18.07 14.03
CA GLU A 177 -13.57 -17.68 13.05
C GLU A 177 -13.11 -16.46 12.24
N TYR A 178 -12.14 -15.70 12.75
CA TYR A 178 -11.58 -14.50 12.11
C TYR A 178 -10.26 -14.76 11.38
N VAL A 179 -9.88 -16.04 11.18
CA VAL A 179 -8.72 -16.38 10.37
C VAL A 179 -8.98 -15.99 8.94
N ASP A 180 -8.18 -15.08 8.43
CA ASP A 180 -8.24 -14.62 7.04
C ASP A 180 -6.98 -15.06 6.27
N THR A 181 -6.97 -14.90 4.97
CA THR A 181 -5.83 -15.22 4.11
C THR A 181 -5.23 -13.94 3.60
N SER A 182 -3.98 -13.69 3.95
CA SER A 182 -3.26 -12.51 3.50
C SER A 182 -3.18 -12.48 1.97
N ALA A 183 -3.68 -11.41 1.38
CA ALA A 183 -3.58 -11.17 -0.06
C ALA A 183 -2.11 -11.02 -0.53
N LEU A 184 -1.20 -10.63 0.39
CA LEU A 184 0.22 -10.43 0.11
C LEU A 184 1.04 -11.72 0.15
N THR A 185 0.72 -12.62 1.07
CA THR A 185 1.54 -13.81 1.34
C THR A 185 0.83 -15.12 0.99
N GLY A 186 -0.47 -15.10 0.77
CA GLY A 186 -1.30 -16.29 0.62
C GLY A 186 -1.38 -17.17 1.88
N GLN A 187 -0.84 -16.69 3.01
CA GLN A 187 -0.83 -17.41 4.27
C GLN A 187 -1.99 -17.02 5.17
N ALA A 188 -2.52 -17.99 5.90
CA ALA A 188 -3.51 -17.72 6.91
C ALA A 188 -2.91 -16.85 8.03
N TYR A 189 -3.61 -15.81 8.41
CA TYR A 189 -3.26 -14.95 9.54
C TYR A 189 -4.50 -14.70 10.41
N LEU A 190 -4.24 -14.31 11.63
CA LEU A 190 -5.27 -13.91 12.59
C LEU A 190 -4.98 -12.49 13.04
N PRO A 191 -5.87 -11.53 12.77
CA PRO A 191 -5.76 -10.19 13.34
C PRO A 191 -5.80 -10.29 14.87
N ALA A 192 -4.66 -10.05 15.51
CA ALA A 192 -4.56 -10.11 16.96
C ALA A 192 -4.98 -8.79 17.60
N MET A 193 -4.66 -7.69 16.94
CA MET A 193 -5.00 -6.35 17.41
C MET A 193 -5.12 -5.39 16.22
N ILE A 194 -6.15 -4.56 16.26
CA ILE A 194 -6.30 -3.40 15.38
C ILE A 194 -6.48 -2.20 16.29
N SER A 195 -5.64 -1.19 16.11
CA SER A 195 -5.75 0.11 16.79
C SER A 195 -5.90 1.21 15.75
N GLU A 196 -6.91 2.05 15.95
CA GLU A 196 -7.17 3.24 15.13
C GLU A 196 -7.18 4.46 16.05
N THR A 197 -6.34 5.44 15.76
CA THR A 197 -6.19 6.65 16.57
C THR A 197 -6.30 7.87 15.68
N THR A 198 -7.11 8.83 16.08
CA THR A 198 -7.13 10.18 15.53
C THR A 198 -6.63 11.15 16.59
N ALA A 199 -5.70 12.00 16.21
CA ALA A 199 -5.09 12.96 17.13
C ALA A 199 -4.76 14.28 16.45
N ASP A 200 -4.60 15.32 17.28
CA ASP A 200 -3.93 16.56 16.88
C ASP A 200 -2.49 16.52 17.35
N PHE A 201 -1.59 16.61 16.40
CA PHE A 201 -0.17 16.67 16.68
C PHE A 201 0.34 18.12 16.59
N TYR A 202 0.98 18.58 17.65
CA TYR A 202 1.61 19.89 17.76
C TYR A 202 3.12 19.70 17.84
N HIS A 203 3.83 20.30 16.93
CA HIS A 203 5.31 20.28 16.90
C HIS A 203 5.89 21.63 17.24
N SER A 204 6.98 21.63 18.00
CA SER A 204 7.79 22.82 18.28
C SER A 204 9.28 22.44 18.28
N LYS A 205 10.01 22.87 17.23
CA LYS A 205 11.45 22.63 17.10
C LYS A 205 12.25 23.39 18.17
N ARG A 206 11.91 24.65 18.42
CA ARG A 206 12.61 25.50 19.39
C ARG A 206 12.44 25.03 20.84
N ASN A 207 11.29 24.50 21.17
CA ASN A 207 11.01 23.98 22.52
C ASN A 207 10.30 22.62 22.41
N PRO A 208 11.07 21.50 22.33
CA PRO A 208 10.51 20.17 22.19
C PRO A 208 9.51 19.77 23.30
N SER A 209 9.62 20.36 24.50
CA SER A 209 8.68 20.09 25.59
C SER A 209 7.25 20.60 25.32
N LEU A 210 7.08 21.49 24.34
CA LEU A 210 5.78 21.94 23.85
C LEU A 210 5.20 21.06 22.75
N SER A 211 6.00 20.14 22.20
CA SER A 211 5.49 19.15 21.26
C SER A 211 4.61 18.16 22.01
N ARG A 212 3.39 17.96 21.52
CA ARG A 212 2.41 17.08 22.16
C ARG A 212 1.44 16.53 21.17
N GLU A 213 0.93 15.36 21.48
CA GLU A 213 -0.18 14.73 20.78
C GLU A 213 -1.43 14.78 21.67
N ILE A 214 -2.53 15.23 21.12
CA ILE A 214 -3.84 15.25 21.79
C ILE A 214 -4.72 14.23 21.08
N ILE A 215 -4.91 13.08 21.71
CA ILE A 215 -5.77 12.02 21.17
C ILE A 215 -7.22 12.49 21.21
N ARG A 216 -7.87 12.53 20.05
CA ARG A 216 -9.29 12.87 19.92
C ARG A 216 -10.18 11.65 20.02
N ALA A 217 -9.77 10.57 19.40
CA ALA A 217 -10.46 9.28 19.47
C ALA A 217 -9.45 8.13 19.31
N ASN A 218 -9.67 7.08 20.07
CA ASN A 218 -8.92 5.85 19.96
C ASN A 218 -9.91 4.67 20.01
N ARG A 219 -9.76 3.74 19.07
CA ARG A 219 -10.48 2.48 19.04
C ARG A 219 -9.49 1.33 18.95
N VAL A 220 -9.55 0.43 19.90
CA VAL A 220 -8.74 -0.79 19.90
C VAL A 220 -9.69 -1.98 19.89
N SER A 221 -9.43 -2.94 19.02
CA SER A 221 -10.12 -4.24 18.99
C SER A 221 -9.11 -5.37 18.89
N GLY A 222 -9.43 -6.52 19.46
CA GLY A 222 -8.54 -7.69 19.51
C GLY A 222 -8.36 -8.25 20.90
N VAL A 223 -7.18 -8.77 21.21
CA VAL A 223 -6.88 -9.38 22.50
C VAL A 223 -6.94 -8.36 23.64
N GLU A 224 -7.80 -8.61 24.63
CA GLU A 224 -8.11 -7.65 25.72
C GLU A 224 -7.01 -7.54 26.80
N ASP A 225 -5.84 -8.14 26.62
CA ASP A 225 -4.75 -8.03 27.60
C ASP A 225 -4.13 -6.61 27.51
N SER A 226 -4.70 -5.72 28.33
CA SER A 226 -4.36 -4.29 28.35
C SER A 226 -2.88 -4.00 28.67
N PHE A 227 -2.17 -4.90 29.36
CA PHE A 227 -0.75 -4.71 29.66
C PHE A 227 0.14 -4.97 28.44
N ALA A 228 -0.12 -6.05 27.71
CA ALA A 228 0.59 -6.34 26.46
C ALA A 228 0.34 -5.24 25.41
N ILE A 229 -0.92 -4.79 25.28
CA ILE A 229 -1.30 -3.71 24.35
C ILE A 229 -0.59 -2.42 24.72
N ALA A 230 -0.58 -2.01 25.99
CA ALA A 230 0.07 -0.76 26.42
C ALA A 230 1.58 -0.78 26.19
N GLN A 231 2.23 -1.92 26.36
CA GLN A 231 3.67 -2.07 26.10
C GLN A 231 3.99 -2.00 24.59
N PHE A 232 3.13 -2.53 23.75
CA PHE A 232 3.27 -2.43 22.29
C PHE A 232 2.91 -1.05 21.76
N THR A 233 1.78 -0.48 22.17
CA THR A 233 1.32 0.81 21.66
C THR A 233 2.21 1.96 22.14
N GLY A 234 2.78 1.90 23.34
CA GLY A 234 3.70 2.90 23.86
C GLY A 234 5.01 3.02 23.08
N GLN A 235 5.43 1.95 22.41
CA GLN A 235 6.64 1.95 21.56
C GLN A 235 6.33 2.22 20.06
N MET A 236 5.07 2.23 19.68
CA MET A 236 4.62 2.34 18.30
C MET A 236 4.09 3.72 17.90
N HIS A 237 3.93 4.65 18.86
CA HIS A 237 3.61 6.05 18.56
C HIS A 237 4.82 6.82 18.03
N GLY A 238 5.63 6.17 17.18
CA GLY A 238 6.72 6.80 16.48
C GLY A 238 6.22 7.49 15.21
N ASN A 239 6.49 8.79 15.13
CA ASN A 239 6.30 9.52 13.87
C ASN A 239 7.26 8.98 12.83
N VAL A 240 6.74 8.33 11.78
CA VAL A 240 7.56 7.80 10.68
C VAL A 240 7.92 8.94 9.74
N ASN A 241 9.11 9.50 9.92
CA ASN A 241 9.62 10.54 9.04
C ASN A 241 10.55 9.95 7.98
N PHE A 242 10.10 9.89 6.73
CA PHE A 242 10.91 9.41 5.60
C PHE A 242 12.04 10.35 5.20
N TYR A 243 12.01 11.63 5.61
CA TYR A 243 13.12 12.56 5.37
C TYR A 243 14.30 12.33 6.32
N ALA A 244 14.08 11.74 7.48
CA ALA A 244 15.14 11.37 8.40
C ALA A 244 16.14 10.39 7.74
N ASN A 245 17.39 10.38 8.16
CA ASN A 245 18.35 9.44 7.63
C ASN A 245 18.07 7.99 8.04
N PHE A 246 17.43 7.82 9.20
CA PHE A 246 16.99 6.53 9.70
C PHE A 246 15.56 6.64 10.25
N ILE A 247 14.80 5.58 10.07
CA ILE A 247 13.46 5.40 10.62
C ILE A 247 13.57 4.37 11.75
N ASP A 248 13.23 4.77 12.96
CA ASP A 248 13.26 3.87 14.12
C ASP A 248 11.93 3.12 14.20
N ILE A 249 11.98 1.80 14.06
CA ILE A 249 10.82 0.90 14.12
C ILE A 249 11.19 -0.26 15.08
N PHE A 250 10.46 -0.41 16.18
CA PHE A 250 10.71 -1.45 17.20
C PHE A 250 12.17 -1.49 17.67
N ASN A 251 12.76 -0.34 17.95
CA ASN A 251 14.16 -0.20 18.36
C ASN A 251 15.19 -0.67 17.33
N VAL A 252 14.77 -0.82 16.07
CA VAL A 252 15.66 -1.11 14.94
C VAL A 252 15.68 0.08 14.01
N ARG A 253 16.88 0.52 13.64
CA ARG A 253 17.13 1.65 12.75
C ARG A 253 17.14 1.20 11.29
N PHE A 254 16.08 1.51 10.56
CA PHE A 254 16.01 1.28 9.13
C PHE A 254 16.58 2.48 8.36
N ALA A 255 17.42 2.23 7.37
CA ALA A 255 17.84 3.29 6.46
C ALA A 255 16.63 3.82 5.70
N SER A 256 16.45 5.15 5.72
CA SER A 256 15.35 5.76 4.96
C SER A 256 15.68 5.82 3.46
N PRO A 257 14.70 5.54 2.59
CA PRO A 257 14.89 5.70 1.15
C PRO A 257 15.06 7.16 0.70
N LEU A 258 14.67 8.14 1.51
CA LEU A 258 14.88 9.56 1.24
C LEU A 258 16.01 10.14 2.08
N SER A 259 16.85 9.29 2.69
CA SER A 259 18.04 9.72 3.42
C SER A 259 19.07 10.38 2.49
N ASP A 260 19.98 11.15 3.07
CA ASP A 260 21.10 11.75 2.33
C ASP A 260 21.98 10.68 1.69
N GLY A 261 22.09 9.52 2.35
CA GLY A 261 22.80 8.33 1.86
C GLY A 261 21.92 7.31 1.13
N GLY A 262 20.70 7.66 0.74
CA GLY A 262 19.74 6.72 0.15
C GLY A 262 20.31 5.93 -1.04
N LEU A 263 21.05 6.61 -1.91
CA LEU A 263 21.72 5.97 -3.07
C LEU A 263 22.76 4.90 -2.69
N PHE A 264 23.24 4.87 -1.46
CA PHE A 264 24.14 3.83 -0.97
C PHE A 264 23.37 2.54 -0.62
N TYR A 265 22.16 2.70 -0.06
CA TYR A 265 21.35 1.58 0.43
C TYR A 265 20.42 1.01 -0.63
N TYR A 266 19.96 1.83 -1.59
CA TYR A 266 18.87 1.49 -2.50
C TYR A 266 19.22 1.71 -3.96
N ASP A 267 18.63 0.87 -4.80
CA ASP A 267 18.40 1.12 -6.22
C ASP A 267 17.03 1.77 -6.39
N TYR A 268 16.95 2.75 -7.30
CA TYR A 268 15.73 3.50 -7.53
C TYR A 268 15.30 3.38 -8.98
N PHE A 269 13.99 3.30 -9.17
CA PHE A 269 13.39 3.18 -10.49
C PHE A 269 12.27 4.21 -10.61
N LEU A 270 12.33 5.08 -11.59
CA LEU A 270 11.22 5.94 -11.94
C LEU A 270 10.18 5.09 -12.69
N VAL A 271 9.09 4.75 -12.00
CA VAL A 271 8.06 3.84 -12.51
C VAL A 271 7.08 4.59 -13.41
N ASP A 272 6.66 5.77 -12.99
CA ASP A 272 5.66 6.56 -13.69
C ASP A 272 5.74 8.04 -13.30
N SER A 273 5.06 8.88 -14.10
CA SER A 273 4.73 10.25 -13.72
C SER A 273 3.24 10.48 -13.96
N MET A 274 2.47 10.60 -12.87
CA MET A 274 1.02 10.76 -12.91
C MET A 274 0.60 12.17 -12.48
N GLN A 275 -0.65 12.52 -12.77
CA GLN A 275 -1.26 13.71 -12.17
C GLN A 275 -2.12 13.28 -10.97
N VAL A 276 -1.80 13.81 -9.80
CA VAL A 276 -2.58 13.64 -8.57
C VAL A 276 -3.06 15.02 -8.14
N ASP A 277 -4.36 15.22 -8.02
CA ASP A 277 -4.99 16.51 -7.66
C ASP A 277 -4.48 17.69 -8.51
N GLY A 278 -4.30 17.47 -9.82
CA GLY A 278 -3.81 18.49 -10.76
C GLY A 278 -2.32 18.80 -10.66
N ARG A 279 -1.56 18.06 -9.85
CA ARG A 279 -0.09 18.19 -9.71
C ARG A 279 0.61 17.00 -10.33
N LYS A 280 1.67 17.27 -11.08
CA LYS A 280 2.52 16.21 -11.62
C LYS A 280 3.31 15.56 -10.47
N THR A 281 3.22 14.24 -10.35
CA THR A 281 3.83 13.44 -9.29
C THR A 281 4.69 12.37 -9.91
N TYR A 282 5.90 12.18 -9.40
CA TYR A 282 6.80 11.11 -9.78
C TYR A 282 6.59 9.91 -8.85
N LYS A 283 6.29 8.75 -9.42
CA LYS A 283 6.24 7.47 -8.71
C LYS A 283 7.61 6.80 -8.81
N ILE A 284 8.29 6.67 -7.69
CA ILE A 284 9.62 6.08 -7.60
C ILE A 284 9.56 4.82 -6.76
N ARG A 285 9.96 3.70 -7.36
CA ARG A 285 10.23 2.44 -6.67
C ARG A 285 11.63 2.47 -6.09
N PHE A 286 11.79 2.05 -4.85
CA PHE A 286 13.09 1.82 -4.24
C PHE A 286 13.24 0.36 -3.80
N HIS A 287 14.40 -0.21 -4.07
CA HIS A 287 14.73 -1.60 -3.76
C HIS A 287 16.09 -1.66 -3.07
N PRO A 288 16.25 -2.41 -1.96
CA PRO A 288 17.50 -2.44 -1.24
C PRO A 288 18.59 -3.19 -2.02
N LYS A 289 19.78 -2.61 -2.08
CA LYS A 289 20.97 -3.23 -2.71
C LYS A 289 21.47 -4.44 -1.92
N ARG A 290 21.27 -4.46 -0.61
CA ARG A 290 21.73 -5.51 0.29
C ARG A 290 20.68 -5.76 1.38
N LEU A 291 20.40 -7.02 1.66
CA LEU A 291 19.44 -7.43 2.68
C LEU A 291 20.07 -7.67 4.06
N THR A 292 21.37 -7.40 4.22
CA THR A 292 22.10 -7.59 5.47
C THR A 292 21.92 -6.47 6.48
N SER A 293 21.41 -5.34 6.02
CA SER A 293 21.10 -4.16 6.86
C SER A 293 19.60 -4.01 7.04
N PRO A 294 19.15 -3.35 8.11
CA PRO A 294 17.74 -2.96 8.22
C PRO A 294 17.39 -1.93 7.13
N VAL A 295 16.69 -2.42 6.11
CA VAL A 295 16.28 -1.65 4.92
C VAL A 295 14.83 -1.95 4.60
N LEU A 296 14.22 -1.08 3.82
CA LEU A 296 12.84 -1.19 3.37
C LEU A 296 12.80 -1.42 1.86
N ASP A 297 11.71 -1.93 1.37
CA ASP A 297 11.41 -2.11 -0.05
C ASP A 297 10.05 -1.49 -0.32
N GLY A 298 9.92 -0.60 -1.32
CA GLY A 298 8.66 0.10 -1.48
C GLY A 298 8.64 1.15 -2.58
N GLU A 299 7.69 2.07 -2.44
CA GLU A 299 7.43 3.15 -3.40
C GLU A 299 7.23 4.47 -2.68
N VAL A 300 7.62 5.54 -3.32
CA VAL A 300 7.36 6.92 -2.88
C VAL A 300 6.77 7.72 -4.02
N ASN A 301 5.83 8.59 -3.70
CA ASN A 301 5.25 9.54 -4.62
C ASN A 301 5.77 10.94 -4.28
N ILE A 302 6.43 11.58 -5.24
CA ILE A 302 7.13 12.86 -5.07
C ILE A 302 6.51 13.91 -5.98
N ASP A 303 6.09 15.02 -5.41
CA ASP A 303 5.61 16.19 -6.16
C ASP A 303 6.72 16.75 -7.06
N SER A 304 6.42 16.98 -8.34
CA SER A 304 7.44 17.38 -9.31
C SER A 304 7.91 18.83 -9.16
N ALA A 305 7.13 19.70 -8.55
CA ALA A 305 7.44 21.11 -8.40
C ALA A 305 8.19 21.39 -7.10
N SER A 306 7.70 20.87 -5.99
CA SER A 306 8.25 21.08 -4.66
C SER A 306 9.27 20.02 -4.25
N TYR A 307 9.31 18.87 -4.91
CA TYR A 307 10.03 17.66 -4.49
C TYR A 307 9.59 17.15 -3.11
N ALA A 308 8.38 17.51 -2.69
CA ALA A 308 7.83 17.02 -1.43
C ALA A 308 7.31 15.59 -1.57
N LEU A 309 7.49 14.80 -0.52
CA LEU A 309 6.88 13.49 -0.39
C LEU A 309 5.36 13.66 -0.20
N GLN A 310 4.58 13.07 -1.08
CA GLN A 310 3.12 13.05 -0.98
C GLN A 310 2.61 11.78 -0.28
N SER A 311 3.20 10.65 -0.61
CA SER A 311 2.89 9.37 0.04
C SER A 311 4.06 8.40 -0.09
N ALA A 312 4.09 7.43 0.81
CA ALA A 312 5.05 6.34 0.80
C ALA A 312 4.35 5.03 1.15
N SER A 313 4.77 3.96 0.51
CA SER A 313 4.41 2.59 0.91
C SER A 313 5.68 1.77 0.96
N ALA A 314 5.96 1.17 2.10
CA ALA A 314 7.19 0.44 2.33
C ALA A 314 6.94 -0.85 3.11
N ARG A 315 7.73 -1.87 2.84
CA ARG A 315 7.69 -3.16 3.53
C ARG A 315 9.10 -3.61 3.90
N MET A 316 9.19 -4.43 4.91
CA MET A 316 10.43 -5.11 5.25
C MET A 316 10.66 -6.27 4.27
N PRO A 317 11.80 -6.32 3.55
CA PRO A 317 12.11 -7.41 2.64
C PRO A 317 12.31 -8.74 3.39
N LYS A 318 12.05 -9.85 2.70
CA LYS A 318 12.41 -11.18 3.21
C LYS A 318 13.94 -11.24 3.37
N GLY A 319 14.42 -11.64 4.55
CA GLY A 319 15.85 -11.73 4.86
C GLY A 319 16.36 -10.67 5.83
N VAL A 320 15.67 -9.55 5.98
CA VAL A 320 15.90 -8.62 7.09
C VAL A 320 15.34 -9.24 8.37
N ASN A 321 16.20 -9.36 9.38
CA ASN A 321 15.79 -9.96 10.66
C ASN A 321 15.52 -8.84 11.68
N VAL A 322 14.28 -8.76 12.13
CA VAL A 322 13.84 -7.85 13.20
C VAL A 322 13.18 -8.68 14.29
N ASN A 323 13.98 -9.38 15.07
CA ASN A 323 13.56 -10.19 16.21
C ASN A 323 12.34 -11.10 15.89
N TRP A 324 11.17 -10.78 16.47
CA TRP A 324 9.93 -11.54 16.32
C TRP A 324 9.03 -11.05 15.16
N ILE A 325 9.40 -9.92 14.49
CA ILE A 325 8.63 -9.36 13.39
C ILE A 325 8.99 -10.10 12.11
N LYS A 326 8.02 -10.76 11.53
CA LYS A 326 8.18 -11.48 10.28
C LYS A 326 7.86 -10.63 9.04
N HIS A 327 6.88 -9.78 9.17
CA HIS A 327 6.45 -8.86 8.12
C HIS A 327 6.17 -7.49 8.74
N LEU A 328 6.62 -6.44 8.09
CA LEU A 328 6.34 -5.04 8.42
C LEU A 328 5.91 -4.34 7.15
N ARG A 329 4.86 -3.55 7.23
CA ARG A 329 4.39 -2.65 6.17
C ARG A 329 4.09 -1.28 6.77
N LEU A 330 4.49 -0.24 6.05
CA LEU A 330 4.22 1.16 6.33
C LEU A 330 3.47 1.74 5.14
N GLU A 331 2.44 2.52 5.39
CA GLU A 331 1.67 3.23 4.36
C GLU A 331 1.36 4.65 4.81
#